data_f946026ee882dd9335a4a27e27929a12
#
_entry.id   f946026ee882dd9335a4a27e27929a12
#
_cell.length_a   1.000
_cell.length_b   1.000
_cell.length_c   1.000
_cell.angle_alpha   90.00
_cell.angle_beta   90.00
_cell.angle_gamma   90.00
#
_symmetry.space_group_name_H-M   'P 1'
#
loop_
_entity.id
_entity.type
_entity.pdbx_description
1 polymer ?
#
loop_
_entity_poly.entity_id
_entity_poly.type
_entity_poly.pdbx_seq_one_letter_code
_entity_poly.pdbx_strand_id
1 'polypeptide(L)'
;MSDEEKIVPEAENPAPEPSAAPERPAKPEKKPEKTPGKKTEKRPARPARPARAEKKPEPKKEKPQPQPVQAELDPREAERAYMPIRSRRDGRIGCMGGIMYAAFILCASVLLAVFGWMAASDVLALNKTAESVEITLPESAFTQKTVDVTDDDGNVTGTKTVRVADMNTVSGILKDYGLINYKWLFQLYSKFSNAEAQLSPGTYALTTNLDYRALVKKMQAGADSQLQTLVMFPEGYNLDQVFAKLEENGVCSKDDLYTAAANAEFSYAFLEGVETGDPYRLEGFLFPDTYYFYQGMQASSAINKFLSNLHYRITDEMWQKAQAMNLTFRQVITVASLIEREAANDAERATIASVIYNRLNVGMPLQLDSTVVYALRDTGETTMSVELIQSTDSPYNTYLYQGLPPGPICNPGMKSIEAALNPEQTNYYYFALNMETKSMEFFTTLEQHEAFVATQDYG
;
A
#
# COMPACT_ATOMS: atom_id res chain seq x y z
N MET A 1 -66.34 -17.53 42.89
CA MET A 1 -65.66 -17.72 44.19
C MET A 1 -64.20 -17.75 43.84
N SER A 2 -63.60 -16.69 44.17
CA SER A 2 -62.25 -16.24 43.90
C SER A 2 -61.27 -16.89 44.88
N ASP A 3 -60.19 -17.46 44.40
CA ASP A 3 -58.99 -17.72 45.20
C ASP A 3 -57.87 -16.84 44.71
N GLU A 4 -57.54 -15.82 45.51
CA GLU A 4 -56.40 -14.96 45.40
C GLU A 4 -55.18 -15.72 45.90
N GLU A 5 -54.21 -16.01 45.04
CA GLU A 5 -52.92 -16.56 45.39
C GLU A 5 -51.94 -15.41 45.65
N LYS A 6 -51.48 -15.33 46.91
CA LYS A 6 -50.55 -14.31 47.40
C LYS A 6 -49.18 -14.47 46.80
N ILE A 7 -48.72 -13.42 46.15
CA ILE A 7 -47.34 -13.25 45.75
C ILE A 7 -46.49 -12.90 47.00
N VAL A 8 -45.52 -13.76 47.36
CA VAL A 8 -44.48 -13.53 48.34
C VAL A 8 -43.27 -12.86 47.63
N PRO A 9 -42.73 -11.75 48.14
CA PRO A 9 -41.54 -11.14 47.52
C PRO A 9 -40.30 -11.97 47.83
N GLU A 10 -39.56 -12.30 46.77
CA GLU A 10 -38.27 -12.96 46.80
C GLU A 10 -37.17 -12.01 47.31
N ALA A 11 -36.36 -12.48 48.26
CA ALA A 11 -35.34 -11.72 48.95
C ALA A 11 -34.18 -11.37 48.00
N GLU A 12 -33.79 -10.10 48.01
CA GLU A 12 -32.60 -9.59 47.35
C GLU A 12 -31.32 -10.29 47.89
N ASN A 13 -30.56 -10.93 47.01
CA ASN A 13 -29.21 -11.41 47.27
C ASN A 13 -28.23 -10.23 47.16
N PRO A 14 -27.36 -10.00 48.16
CA PRO A 14 -26.34 -8.96 48.05
C PRO A 14 -25.26 -9.34 47.03
N ALA A 15 -24.82 -8.34 46.25
CA ALA A 15 -23.76 -8.41 45.26
C ALA A 15 -22.42 -8.87 45.89
N PRO A 16 -21.60 -9.67 45.23
CA PRO A 16 -20.29 -10.05 45.72
C PRO A 16 -19.32 -8.86 45.66
N GLU A 17 -18.55 -8.65 46.72
CA GLU A 17 -17.45 -7.69 46.83
C GLU A 17 -16.36 -7.97 45.80
N PRO A 18 -15.65 -6.95 45.28
CA PRO A 18 -14.58 -7.13 44.31
C PRO A 18 -13.36 -7.77 44.94
N SER A 19 -12.98 -8.95 44.46
CA SER A 19 -11.75 -9.67 44.80
C SER A 19 -10.51 -8.81 44.47
N ALA A 20 -9.63 -8.68 45.47
CA ALA A 20 -8.37 -7.97 45.39
C ALA A 20 -7.48 -8.54 44.27
N ALA A 21 -6.90 -7.64 43.46
CA ALA A 21 -5.93 -7.96 42.43
C ALA A 21 -4.64 -8.55 43.03
N PRO A 22 -4.00 -9.53 42.38
CA PRO A 22 -2.73 -10.06 42.88
C PRO A 22 -1.60 -9.04 42.68
N GLU A 23 -0.82 -8.83 43.77
CA GLU A 23 0.38 -7.99 43.78
C GLU A 23 1.42 -8.48 42.77
N ARG A 24 1.95 -7.54 41.97
CA ARG A 24 3.09 -7.78 41.09
C ARG A 24 4.35 -8.07 41.92
N PRO A 25 5.16 -9.09 41.59
CA PRO A 25 6.44 -9.30 42.24
C PRO A 25 7.41 -8.14 41.93
N ALA A 26 8.07 -7.66 42.99
CA ALA A 26 9.05 -6.58 42.97
C ALA A 26 10.25 -6.93 42.07
N LYS A 27 10.68 -5.99 41.25
CA LYS A 27 11.91 -6.04 40.46
C LYS A 27 13.11 -6.12 41.41
N PRO A 28 14.11 -6.98 41.16
CA PRO A 28 15.35 -6.96 41.94
C PRO A 28 16.16 -5.69 41.62
N GLU A 29 16.58 -4.98 42.68
CA GLU A 29 17.51 -3.88 42.65
C GLU A 29 18.87 -4.31 42.07
N LYS A 30 19.31 -3.65 41.00
CA LYS A 30 20.65 -3.81 40.45
C LYS A 30 21.65 -3.02 41.35
N LYS A 31 22.55 -3.73 42.02
CA LYS A 31 23.75 -3.17 42.62
C LYS A 31 24.62 -2.51 41.54
N PRO A 32 25.29 -1.38 41.84
CA PRO A 32 26.19 -0.74 40.89
C PRO A 32 27.47 -1.56 40.73
N GLU A 33 27.69 -2.05 39.50
CA GLU A 33 28.90 -2.74 39.09
C GLU A 33 29.99 -1.70 38.80
N LYS A 34 31.13 -1.87 39.46
CA LYS A 34 32.31 -1.02 39.32
C LYS A 34 32.90 -1.14 37.91
N THR A 35 32.96 -0.05 37.16
CA THR A 35 33.62 0.10 35.87
C THR A 35 35.14 -0.11 36.03
N PRO A 36 35.75 -1.06 35.28
CA PRO A 36 37.23 -1.10 35.16
C PRO A 36 37.73 0.00 34.25
N GLY A 37 38.79 0.67 34.68
CA GLY A 37 39.38 1.81 34.00
C GLY A 37 39.79 1.56 32.57
N LYS A 38 39.45 2.48 31.69
CA LYS A 38 39.93 2.59 30.33
C LYS A 38 41.44 2.80 30.32
N LYS A 39 42.20 1.77 29.93
CA LYS A 39 43.57 1.91 29.46
C LYS A 39 43.54 2.72 28.16
N THR A 40 44.13 3.91 28.20
CA THR A 40 44.40 4.73 27.04
C THR A 40 45.50 4.07 26.20
N GLU A 41 45.10 3.41 25.13
CA GLU A 41 46.03 2.95 24.12
C GLU A 41 46.40 4.15 23.22
N LYS A 42 47.66 4.52 23.28
CA LYS A 42 48.27 5.60 22.49
C LYS A 42 48.28 5.18 21.02
N ARG A 43 47.49 5.84 20.21
CA ARG A 43 47.58 5.79 18.76
C ARG A 43 48.94 6.31 18.29
N PRO A 44 49.65 5.64 17.42
CA PRO A 44 50.93 6.13 16.90
C PRO A 44 50.71 7.40 16.07
N ALA A 45 51.58 8.37 16.29
CA ALA A 45 51.59 9.65 15.62
C ALA A 45 51.84 9.50 14.13
N ARG A 46 51.04 10.14 13.31
CA ARG A 46 51.18 10.29 11.87
C ARG A 46 52.48 11.10 11.60
N PRO A 47 53.36 10.70 10.69
CA PRO A 47 54.58 11.46 10.39
C PRO A 47 54.24 12.82 9.84
N ALA A 48 54.97 13.82 10.34
CA ALA A 48 54.85 15.21 9.97
C ALA A 48 55.25 15.41 8.50
N ARG A 49 54.40 16.13 7.77
CA ARG A 49 54.65 16.60 6.41
C ARG A 49 55.85 17.59 6.45
N PRO A 50 56.84 17.49 5.58
CA PRO A 50 57.98 18.41 5.60
C PRO A 50 57.53 19.86 5.30
N ALA A 51 58.06 20.78 6.07
CA ALA A 51 57.83 22.21 5.95
C ALA A 51 58.25 22.70 4.55
N ARG A 52 57.36 23.41 3.89
CA ARG A 52 57.58 24.10 2.62
C ARG A 52 58.56 25.25 2.90
N ALA A 53 59.80 25.18 2.34
CA ALA A 53 60.80 26.20 2.41
C ALA A 53 60.23 27.53 1.88
N GLU A 54 60.35 28.58 2.71
CA GLU A 54 60.10 29.96 2.31
C GLU A 54 61.17 30.38 1.25
N LYS A 55 60.73 30.70 0.05
CA LYS A 55 61.47 31.32 -0.98
C LYS A 55 61.67 32.81 -0.58
N LYS A 56 62.93 33.23 -0.33
CA LYS A 56 63.36 34.62 -0.24
C LYS A 56 62.88 35.37 -1.49
N PRO A 57 62.44 36.64 -1.36
CA PRO A 57 62.13 37.47 -2.51
C PRO A 57 63.40 37.91 -3.24
N GLU A 58 63.44 37.65 -4.54
CA GLU A 58 64.42 38.20 -5.45
C GLU A 58 64.22 39.71 -5.60
N PRO A 59 65.29 40.50 -5.72
CA PRO A 59 65.26 41.96 -5.84
C PRO A 59 64.65 42.36 -7.19
N LYS A 60 63.63 43.25 -7.15
CA LYS A 60 63.03 43.84 -8.34
C LYS A 60 64.11 44.60 -9.15
N LYS A 61 64.33 44.15 -10.38
CA LYS A 61 65.11 44.95 -11.37
C LYS A 61 64.28 46.18 -11.69
N GLU A 62 64.89 47.36 -11.41
CA GLU A 62 64.45 48.69 -11.81
C GLU A 62 64.34 48.73 -13.35
N LYS A 63 63.23 49.11 -13.90
CA LYS A 63 63.05 49.40 -15.31
C LYS A 63 63.66 50.76 -15.57
N PRO A 64 64.51 50.93 -16.62
CA PRO A 64 65.09 52.25 -16.96
C PRO A 64 63.93 53.21 -17.36
N GLN A 65 64.04 54.44 -16.81
CA GLN A 65 63.16 55.55 -17.18
C GLN A 65 63.42 55.93 -18.64
N PRO A 66 62.36 56.13 -19.46
CA PRO A 66 62.54 56.64 -20.80
C PRO A 66 62.93 58.11 -20.72
N GLN A 67 64.01 58.47 -21.39
CA GLN A 67 64.40 59.84 -21.61
C GLN A 67 63.35 60.54 -22.52
N PRO A 68 63.09 61.85 -22.36
CA PRO A 68 62.16 62.59 -23.20
C PRO A 68 62.75 62.78 -24.59
N VAL A 69 62.23 62.08 -25.54
CA VAL A 69 62.47 62.37 -26.95
C VAL A 69 61.55 63.52 -27.33
N GLN A 70 62.12 64.70 -27.56
CA GLN A 70 61.41 65.79 -28.24
C GLN A 70 61.18 65.39 -29.70
N ALA A 71 59.99 64.88 -29.99
CA ALA A 71 59.53 64.76 -31.34
C ALA A 71 58.76 66.03 -31.70
N GLU A 72 59.33 66.81 -32.64
CA GLU A 72 58.63 67.89 -33.30
C GLU A 72 57.40 67.25 -34.04
N LEU A 73 56.17 67.53 -33.51
CA LEU A 73 54.95 67.11 -34.10
C LEU A 73 54.64 67.96 -35.36
N ASP A 74 54.49 67.39 -36.51
CA ASP A 74 53.96 68.00 -37.72
C ASP A 74 52.65 68.72 -37.41
N PRO A 75 52.52 70.02 -37.78
CA PRO A 75 51.26 70.78 -37.53
C PRO A 75 50.02 70.13 -38.04
N ARG A 76 50.07 69.19 -39.01
CA ARG A 76 48.94 68.46 -39.52
C ARG A 76 48.51 67.32 -38.64
N GLU A 77 49.30 66.81 -37.72
CA GLU A 77 48.91 65.83 -36.72
C GLU A 77 48.24 66.44 -35.49
N ALA A 78 48.58 67.67 -35.15
CA ALA A 78 47.92 68.42 -34.07
C ALA A 78 46.42 68.68 -34.39
N GLU A 79 46.07 68.86 -35.65
CA GLU A 79 44.72 69.13 -36.05
C GLU A 79 43.79 67.84 -36.02
N ARG A 80 44.41 66.65 -36.12
CA ARG A 80 43.69 65.38 -35.99
C ARG A 80 43.51 64.96 -34.51
N ALA A 81 44.22 65.48 -33.56
CA ALA A 81 44.08 65.12 -32.18
C ALA A 81 42.94 65.88 -31.44
N TYR A 82 42.36 66.88 -32.11
CA TYR A 82 41.19 67.57 -31.57
C TYR A 82 39.91 67.13 -32.20
N MET A 83 39.57 65.82 -32.17
CA MET A 83 38.19 65.39 -32.27
C MET A 83 37.53 65.60 -30.91
N PRO A 84 36.49 66.41 -30.82
CA PRO A 84 35.71 66.48 -29.59
C PRO A 84 35.16 65.09 -29.33
N ILE A 85 35.53 64.51 -28.19
CA ILE A 85 34.91 63.33 -27.65
C ILE A 85 33.42 63.66 -27.64
N ARG A 86 32.67 63.09 -28.62
CA ARG A 86 31.20 63.11 -28.56
C ARG A 86 30.85 62.60 -27.19
N SER A 87 30.53 63.46 -26.26
CA SER A 87 29.85 63.08 -25.04
C SER A 87 28.67 62.23 -25.46
N ARG A 88 28.74 60.94 -25.19
CA ARG A 88 27.53 60.14 -25.19
C ARG A 88 26.56 60.95 -24.35
N ARG A 89 25.54 61.51 -24.99
CA ARG A 89 24.39 62.02 -24.28
C ARG A 89 24.04 60.92 -23.30
N ASP A 90 24.35 61.19 -22.05
CA ASP A 90 23.77 60.46 -20.93
C ASP A 90 22.26 60.61 -21.15
N GLY A 91 21.68 59.55 -21.75
CA GLY A 91 20.26 59.46 -21.78
C GLY A 91 19.84 59.47 -20.32
N ARG A 92 19.37 60.61 -19.89
CA ARG A 92 18.67 60.76 -18.63
C ARG A 92 17.60 59.69 -18.70
N ILE A 93 17.93 58.51 -18.13
CA ILE A 93 16.89 57.60 -17.67
C ILE A 93 16.18 58.45 -16.63
N GLY A 94 15.07 59.07 -17.06
CA GLY A 94 14.31 59.95 -16.21
C GLY A 94 13.98 59.19 -14.92
N CYS A 95 13.78 59.88 -13.82
CA CYS A 95 13.46 59.30 -12.50
C CYS A 95 12.43 58.14 -12.60
N MET A 96 11.56 58.17 -13.58
CA MET A 96 10.59 57.16 -13.94
C MET A 96 11.19 55.87 -14.48
N GLY A 97 12.28 55.91 -15.26
CA GLY A 97 13.02 54.76 -15.74
C GLY A 97 13.81 54.02 -14.62
N GLY A 98 14.36 54.81 -13.67
CA GLY A 98 15.00 54.28 -12.48
C GLY A 98 13.99 53.56 -11.56
N ILE A 99 12.82 54.13 -11.35
CA ILE A 99 11.72 53.54 -10.57
C ILE A 99 11.22 52.24 -11.24
N MET A 100 11.00 52.25 -12.57
CA MET A 100 10.60 51.04 -13.29
C MET A 100 11.67 49.92 -13.25
N TYR A 101 12.93 50.25 -13.32
CA TYR A 101 14.02 49.28 -13.20
C TYR A 101 14.12 48.71 -11.77
N ALA A 102 13.99 49.53 -10.75
CA ALA A 102 13.95 49.09 -9.35
C ALA A 102 12.72 48.17 -9.08
N ALA A 103 11.54 48.58 -9.60
CA ALA A 103 10.32 47.74 -9.52
C ALA A 103 10.50 46.39 -10.23
N PHE A 104 11.12 46.38 -11.41
CA PHE A 104 11.41 45.14 -12.15
C PHE A 104 12.33 44.23 -11.36
N ILE A 105 13.45 44.74 -10.79
CA ILE A 105 14.37 43.96 -9.96
C ILE A 105 13.61 43.38 -8.74
N LEU A 106 12.80 44.20 -8.07
CA LEU A 106 12.04 43.77 -6.90
C LEU A 106 11.04 42.66 -7.26
N CYS A 107 10.27 42.82 -8.33
CA CYS A 107 9.35 41.81 -8.82
C CYS A 107 10.09 40.52 -9.21
N ALA A 108 11.21 40.63 -9.94
CA ALA A 108 12.02 39.49 -10.33
C ALA A 108 12.60 38.75 -9.10
N SER A 109 13.05 39.50 -8.07
CA SER A 109 13.57 38.92 -6.83
C SER A 109 12.47 38.19 -6.05
N VAL A 110 11.27 38.75 -5.96
CA VAL A 110 10.12 38.10 -5.33
C VAL A 110 9.72 36.82 -6.09
N LEU A 111 9.65 36.87 -7.41
CA LEU A 111 9.34 35.70 -8.23
C LEU A 111 10.39 34.60 -8.05
N LEU A 112 11.67 34.95 -8.04
CA LEU A 112 12.76 33.99 -7.80
C LEU A 112 12.70 33.40 -6.39
N ALA A 113 12.35 34.20 -5.38
CA ALA A 113 12.20 33.73 -4.00
C ALA A 113 11.02 32.75 -3.87
N VAL A 114 9.87 33.08 -4.47
CA VAL A 114 8.67 32.20 -4.50
C VAL A 114 9.00 30.89 -5.24
N PHE A 115 9.61 30.98 -6.41
CA PHE A 115 10.00 29.81 -7.19
C PHE A 115 11.03 28.95 -6.44
N GLY A 116 12.02 29.57 -5.81
CA GLY A 116 13.01 28.88 -4.97
C GLY A 116 12.36 28.17 -3.78
N TRP A 117 11.40 28.84 -3.12
CA TRP A 117 10.64 28.25 -2.03
C TRP A 117 9.80 27.04 -2.49
N MET A 118 9.10 27.17 -3.63
CA MET A 118 8.29 26.08 -4.20
C MET A 118 9.17 24.87 -4.54
N ALA A 119 10.34 25.11 -5.15
CA ALA A 119 11.29 24.05 -5.49
C ALA A 119 11.87 23.40 -4.22
N ALA A 120 12.31 24.18 -3.25
CA ALA A 120 12.85 23.67 -1.98
C ALA A 120 11.79 22.89 -1.20
N SER A 121 10.57 23.39 -1.17
CA SER A 121 9.44 22.73 -0.50
C SER A 121 9.12 21.35 -1.07
N ASP A 122 9.23 21.18 -2.39
CA ASP A 122 9.01 19.88 -3.02
C ASP A 122 10.21 18.92 -2.82
N VAL A 123 11.45 19.42 -3.03
CA VAL A 123 12.67 18.61 -2.86
C VAL A 123 12.80 18.07 -1.43
N LEU A 124 12.46 18.89 -0.43
CA LEU A 124 12.57 18.57 0.99
C LEU A 124 11.27 18.04 1.61
N ALA A 125 10.24 17.85 0.79
CA ALA A 125 8.90 17.42 1.22
C ALA A 125 8.31 18.25 2.38
N LEU A 126 8.58 19.58 2.39
CA LEU A 126 8.06 20.48 3.41
C LEU A 126 6.53 20.63 3.24
N ASN A 127 5.80 20.64 4.35
CA ASN A 127 4.35 20.79 4.39
C ASN A 127 3.55 19.64 3.75
N LYS A 128 4.13 18.44 3.66
CA LYS A 128 3.41 17.22 3.29
C LYS A 128 3.04 16.43 4.55
N THR A 129 1.81 15.93 4.60
CA THR A 129 1.36 14.96 5.61
C THR A 129 1.99 13.60 5.33
N ALA A 130 2.27 12.83 6.38
CA ALA A 130 2.84 11.48 6.22
C ALA A 130 1.70 10.50 5.89
N GLU A 131 1.44 10.29 4.62
CA GLU A 131 0.52 9.27 4.12
C GLU A 131 1.32 8.13 3.52
N SER A 132 0.99 6.89 3.87
CA SER A 132 1.63 5.71 3.28
C SER A 132 1.00 5.42 1.92
N VAL A 133 1.84 5.34 0.89
CA VAL A 133 1.41 5.01 -0.47
C VAL A 133 2.27 3.87 -1.01
N GLU A 134 1.65 2.94 -1.70
CA GLU A 134 2.36 1.87 -2.40
C GLU A 134 2.40 2.21 -3.89
N ILE A 135 3.60 2.24 -4.45
CA ILE A 135 3.82 2.48 -5.88
C ILE A 135 4.53 1.30 -6.52
N THR A 136 4.21 1.03 -7.79
CA THR A 136 4.93 0.03 -8.59
C THR A 136 5.69 0.72 -9.71
N LEU A 137 7.01 0.49 -9.76
CA LEU A 137 7.86 0.84 -10.91
C LEU A 137 7.92 -0.39 -11.83
N PRO A 138 7.22 -0.38 -12.97
CA PRO A 138 7.16 -1.54 -13.86
C PRO A 138 8.49 -1.77 -14.57
N GLU A 139 8.81 -3.02 -14.91
CA GLU A 139 10.00 -3.38 -15.70
C GLU A 139 10.08 -2.60 -17.04
N SER A 140 8.95 -2.27 -17.63
CA SER A 140 8.86 -1.47 -18.87
C SER A 140 9.38 -0.05 -18.72
N ALA A 141 9.49 0.47 -17.49
CA ALA A 141 10.11 1.77 -17.21
C ALA A 141 11.64 1.71 -17.14
N PHE A 142 12.26 0.56 -17.41
CA PHE A 142 13.70 0.37 -17.35
C PHE A 142 14.24 -0.15 -18.68
N THR A 143 15.35 0.40 -19.12
CA THR A 143 16.06 -0.01 -20.34
C THR A 143 17.48 -0.44 -20.01
N GLN A 144 18.03 -1.36 -20.79
CA GLN A 144 19.43 -1.74 -20.67
C GLN A 144 20.28 -0.82 -21.54
N LYS A 145 21.27 -0.18 -20.95
CA LYS A 145 22.24 0.70 -21.64
C LYS A 145 23.65 0.16 -21.42
N THR A 146 24.39 -0.01 -22.49
CA THR A 146 25.80 -0.35 -22.43
C THR A 146 26.60 0.90 -22.15
N VAL A 147 27.42 0.88 -21.10
CA VAL A 147 28.29 1.99 -20.69
C VAL A 147 29.73 1.50 -20.74
N ASP A 148 30.62 2.32 -21.26
CA ASP A 148 32.05 2.04 -21.27
C ASP A 148 32.61 2.11 -19.84
N VAL A 149 33.42 1.13 -19.45
CA VAL A 149 34.17 1.10 -18.20
C VAL A 149 35.54 1.67 -18.49
N THR A 150 35.87 2.79 -17.85
CA THR A 150 37.17 3.45 -17.96
C THR A 150 38.02 3.17 -16.72
N ASP A 151 39.36 3.01 -16.91
CA ASP A 151 40.33 2.98 -15.81
C ASP A 151 40.57 4.35 -15.23
N ASP A 152 41.42 4.43 -14.19
CA ASP A 152 41.79 5.71 -13.54
C ASP A 152 42.54 6.67 -14.48
N ASP A 153 43.06 6.18 -15.59
CA ASP A 153 43.76 6.94 -16.63
C ASP A 153 42.84 7.40 -17.77
N GLY A 154 41.53 7.02 -17.72
CA GLY A 154 40.53 7.41 -18.72
C GLY A 154 40.46 6.51 -19.95
N ASN A 155 41.16 5.36 -19.99
CA ASN A 155 41.07 4.43 -21.12
C ASN A 155 39.90 3.48 -20.95
N VAL A 156 39.19 3.17 -22.04
CA VAL A 156 38.10 2.20 -22.03
C VAL A 156 38.67 0.79 -21.87
N THR A 157 38.39 0.16 -20.72
CA THR A 157 38.84 -1.19 -20.39
C THR A 157 37.81 -2.28 -20.68
N GLY A 158 36.53 -1.87 -20.95
CA GLY A 158 35.45 -2.80 -21.26
C GLY A 158 34.12 -2.09 -21.37
N THR A 159 33.07 -2.88 -21.59
CA THR A 159 31.68 -2.38 -21.60
C THR A 159 30.89 -3.11 -20.51
N LYS A 160 30.08 -2.37 -19.74
CA LYS A 160 29.15 -2.91 -18.76
C LYS A 160 27.72 -2.54 -19.14
N THR A 161 26.84 -3.51 -19.18
CA THR A 161 25.40 -3.26 -19.33
C THR A 161 24.83 -2.84 -17.98
N VAL A 162 24.28 -1.64 -17.90
CA VAL A 162 23.58 -1.09 -16.73
C VAL A 162 22.12 -0.90 -17.08
N ARG A 163 21.25 -1.18 -16.11
CA ARG A 163 19.83 -0.88 -16.20
C ARG A 163 19.64 0.59 -15.86
N VAL A 164 18.87 1.31 -16.66
CA VAL A 164 18.61 2.75 -16.49
C VAL A 164 17.10 2.98 -16.53
N ALA A 165 16.61 3.73 -15.53
CA ALA A 165 15.19 4.07 -15.41
C ALA A 165 14.81 5.18 -16.40
N ASP A 166 13.66 5.04 -17.06
CA ASP A 166 13.01 6.17 -17.74
C ASP A 166 12.43 7.14 -16.72
N MET A 167 13.17 8.21 -16.48
CA MET A 167 12.81 9.22 -15.48
C MET A 167 11.51 9.96 -15.82
N ASN A 168 11.03 9.92 -17.05
CA ASN A 168 9.75 10.51 -17.42
C ASN A 168 8.60 9.66 -16.86
N THR A 169 8.65 8.36 -17.06
CA THR A 169 7.68 7.40 -16.50
C THR A 169 7.75 7.38 -14.97
N VAL A 170 8.95 7.26 -14.39
CA VAL A 170 9.12 7.23 -12.92
C VAL A 170 8.58 8.51 -12.27
N SER A 171 8.98 9.70 -12.76
CA SER A 171 8.48 10.96 -12.20
C SER A 171 6.97 11.16 -12.43
N GLY A 172 6.41 10.51 -13.45
CA GLY A 172 4.98 10.42 -13.68
C GLY A 172 4.29 9.71 -12.53
N ILE A 173 4.69 8.47 -12.27
CA ILE A 173 4.15 7.63 -11.19
C ILE A 173 4.29 8.37 -9.84
N LEU A 174 5.48 8.88 -9.50
CA LEU A 174 5.70 9.57 -8.24
C LEU A 174 4.78 10.78 -8.05
N LYS A 175 4.47 11.51 -9.13
CA LYS A 175 3.55 12.64 -9.10
C LYS A 175 2.11 12.20 -8.91
N ASP A 176 1.67 11.17 -9.61
CA ASP A 176 0.30 10.67 -9.59
C ASP A 176 -0.08 10.14 -8.18
N TYR A 177 0.92 9.64 -7.42
CA TYR A 177 0.77 9.24 -6.02
C TYR A 177 1.13 10.34 -5.00
N GLY A 178 1.31 11.59 -5.43
CA GLY A 178 1.54 12.73 -4.53
C GLY A 178 2.91 12.77 -3.85
N LEU A 179 3.83 11.88 -4.23
CA LEU A 179 5.19 11.82 -3.67
C LEU A 179 6.06 13.00 -4.09
N ILE A 180 5.79 13.58 -5.28
CA ILE A 180 6.43 14.79 -5.80
C ILE A 180 5.37 15.72 -6.42
N ASN A 181 5.62 17.02 -6.44
CA ASN A 181 4.73 17.99 -7.10
C ASN A 181 5.21 18.32 -8.52
N TYR A 182 6.53 18.37 -8.74
CA TYR A 182 7.13 18.84 -10.00
C TYR A 182 7.99 17.76 -10.66
N LYS A 183 7.46 17.10 -11.72
CA LYS A 183 8.18 16.08 -12.52
C LYS A 183 9.55 16.57 -12.99
N TRP A 184 9.60 17.78 -13.57
CA TRP A 184 10.83 18.36 -14.12
C TRP A 184 11.91 18.54 -13.05
N LEU A 185 11.51 18.87 -11.81
CA LEU A 185 12.45 19.11 -10.71
C LEU A 185 13.06 17.79 -10.24
N PHE A 186 12.25 16.72 -10.13
CA PHE A 186 12.73 15.39 -9.81
C PHE A 186 13.64 14.83 -10.91
N GLN A 187 13.32 15.05 -12.18
CA GLN A 187 14.16 14.66 -13.31
C GLN A 187 15.49 15.41 -13.31
N LEU A 188 15.48 16.71 -12.98
CA LEU A 188 16.70 17.49 -12.82
C LEU A 188 17.57 16.97 -11.67
N TYR A 189 16.95 16.70 -10.50
CA TYR A 189 17.60 16.08 -9.36
C TYR A 189 18.23 14.74 -9.73
N SER A 190 17.52 13.91 -10.47
CA SER A 190 17.96 12.58 -10.90
C SER A 190 19.22 12.61 -11.75
N LYS A 191 19.35 13.61 -12.62
CA LYS A 191 20.58 13.83 -13.42
C LYS A 191 21.80 14.16 -12.57
N PHE A 192 21.62 15.01 -11.54
CA PHE A 192 22.72 15.38 -10.64
C PHE A 192 23.08 14.26 -9.65
N SER A 193 22.11 13.49 -9.20
CA SER A 193 22.31 12.39 -8.25
C SER A 193 22.61 11.05 -8.90
N ASN A 194 22.60 10.98 -10.25
CA ASN A 194 22.68 9.73 -11.02
C ASN A 194 21.64 8.69 -10.60
N ALA A 195 20.45 9.15 -10.18
CA ALA A 195 19.38 8.29 -9.69
C ALA A 195 18.86 7.34 -10.76
N GLU A 196 18.89 7.75 -12.03
CA GLU A 196 18.42 6.95 -13.16
C GLU A 196 19.10 5.56 -13.27
N ALA A 197 20.39 5.50 -12.89
CA ALA A 197 21.18 4.27 -12.88
C ALA A 197 21.10 3.48 -11.56
N GLN A 198 20.46 4.05 -10.54
CA GLN A 198 20.42 3.50 -9.20
C GLN A 198 19.03 2.95 -8.83
N LEU A 199 17.99 3.41 -9.51
CA LEU A 199 16.62 2.92 -9.29
C LEU A 199 16.47 1.49 -9.81
N SER A 200 15.61 0.73 -9.15
CA SER A 200 15.26 -0.64 -9.53
C SER A 200 13.75 -0.78 -9.76
N PRO A 201 13.30 -1.66 -10.66
CA PRO A 201 11.89 -1.98 -10.79
C PRO A 201 11.39 -2.68 -9.53
N GLY A 202 10.09 -2.60 -9.27
CA GLY A 202 9.46 -3.26 -8.14
C GLY A 202 8.40 -2.40 -7.47
N THR A 203 7.79 -2.95 -6.43
CA THR A 203 6.77 -2.26 -5.63
C THR A 203 7.40 -1.72 -4.35
N TYR A 204 7.08 -0.47 -4.02
CA TYR A 204 7.69 0.25 -2.91
C TYR A 204 6.62 0.87 -2.02
N ALA A 205 6.67 0.56 -0.72
CA ALA A 205 5.90 1.28 0.30
C ALA A 205 6.66 2.55 0.68
N LEU A 206 6.10 3.71 0.30
CA LEU A 206 6.68 5.02 0.51
C LEU A 206 5.73 5.90 1.31
N THR A 207 6.24 6.98 1.90
CA THR A 207 5.41 7.99 2.55
C THR A 207 5.56 9.33 1.83
N THR A 208 4.47 10.07 1.72
CA THR A 208 4.42 11.34 0.97
C THR A 208 5.33 12.42 1.52
N ASN A 209 5.77 12.32 2.77
CA ASN A 209 6.68 13.25 3.43
C ASN A 209 8.19 12.93 3.23
N LEU A 210 8.52 12.00 2.33
CA LEU A 210 9.92 11.71 1.99
C LEU A 210 10.49 12.77 1.06
N ASP A 211 11.69 13.25 1.37
CA ASP A 211 12.47 14.10 0.47
C ASP A 211 12.98 13.32 -0.76
N TYR A 212 13.44 14.00 -1.79
CA TYR A 212 13.90 13.36 -3.02
C TYR A 212 15.05 12.37 -2.80
N ARG A 213 15.94 12.67 -1.84
CA ARG A 213 17.05 11.78 -1.50
C ARG A 213 16.57 10.48 -0.86
N ALA A 214 15.61 10.58 0.08
CA ALA A 214 15.03 9.41 0.74
C ALA A 214 14.19 8.57 -0.24
N LEU A 215 13.45 9.22 -1.14
CA LEU A 215 12.73 8.53 -2.20
C LEU A 215 13.68 7.71 -3.08
N VAL A 216 14.72 8.34 -3.61
CA VAL A 216 15.72 7.64 -4.44
C VAL A 216 16.38 6.52 -3.65
N LYS A 217 16.80 6.76 -2.39
CA LYS A 217 17.44 5.75 -1.56
C LYS A 217 16.55 4.53 -1.30
N LYS A 218 15.26 4.75 -1.06
CA LYS A 218 14.30 3.64 -0.88
C LYS A 218 14.06 2.85 -2.18
N MET A 219 14.07 3.50 -3.32
CA MET A 219 13.91 2.86 -4.62
C MET A 219 15.22 2.30 -5.21
N GLN A 220 16.39 2.63 -4.64
CA GLN A 220 17.70 2.04 -4.99
C GLN A 220 17.87 0.62 -4.43
N ALA A 221 17.43 0.42 -3.20
CA ALA A 221 17.41 -0.89 -2.58
C ALA A 221 16.32 -1.71 -3.25
N GLY A 222 16.55 -2.15 -4.47
CA GLY A 222 15.54 -2.81 -5.30
C GLY A 222 14.54 -3.62 -4.47
N ALA A 223 13.32 -3.72 -4.94
CA ALA A 223 12.33 -4.64 -4.34
C ALA A 223 12.90 -6.04 -4.09
N ASP A 224 13.95 -6.41 -4.83
CA ASP A 224 14.73 -7.65 -4.65
C ASP A 224 15.58 -7.72 -3.36
N SER A 225 15.77 -6.60 -2.65
CA SER A 225 16.51 -6.63 -1.37
C SER A 225 15.59 -6.94 -0.17
N GLN A 226 14.28 -6.83 -0.32
CA GLN A 226 13.32 -7.44 0.58
C GLN A 226 12.97 -8.80 -0.03
N LEU A 227 13.20 -9.87 0.72
CA LEU A 227 12.83 -11.22 0.32
C LEU A 227 11.34 -11.22 -0.07
N GLN A 228 11.08 -11.17 -1.37
CA GLN A 228 9.72 -11.28 -1.88
C GLN A 228 9.30 -12.74 -1.83
N THR A 229 8.16 -12.98 -1.24
CA THR A 229 7.53 -14.30 -1.22
C THR A 229 6.31 -14.27 -2.12
N LEU A 230 6.25 -15.21 -3.06
CA LEU A 230 5.05 -15.42 -3.87
C LEU A 230 4.12 -16.36 -3.10
N VAL A 231 2.94 -15.87 -2.74
CA VAL A 231 1.96 -16.62 -1.95
C VAL A 231 0.66 -16.74 -2.74
N MET A 232 0.19 -17.97 -2.96
CA MET A 232 -1.07 -18.27 -3.61
C MET A 232 -2.15 -18.54 -2.56
N PHE A 233 -3.29 -17.88 -2.70
CA PHE A 233 -4.46 -18.04 -1.85
C PHE A 233 -5.57 -18.69 -2.65
N PRO A 234 -5.96 -19.93 -2.31
CA PRO A 234 -7.07 -20.62 -2.98
C PRO A 234 -8.41 -19.92 -2.76
N GLU A 235 -9.31 -20.10 -3.71
CA GLU A 235 -10.72 -19.77 -3.56
C GLU A 235 -11.33 -20.55 -2.37
N GLY A 236 -12.28 -19.95 -1.66
CA GLY A 236 -12.93 -20.57 -0.52
C GLY A 236 -12.18 -20.50 0.82
N TYR A 237 -10.97 -19.89 0.88
CA TYR A 237 -10.31 -19.60 2.15
C TYR A 237 -11.10 -18.55 2.92
N ASN A 238 -11.24 -18.74 4.24
CA ASN A 238 -11.75 -17.71 5.13
C ASN A 238 -10.64 -16.75 5.57
N LEU A 239 -10.99 -15.67 6.24
CA LEU A 239 -10.07 -14.65 6.71
C LEU A 239 -8.95 -15.23 7.60
N ASP A 240 -9.29 -16.16 8.51
CA ASP A 240 -8.34 -16.80 9.42
C ASP A 240 -7.27 -17.60 8.66
N GLN A 241 -7.69 -18.32 7.61
CA GLN A 241 -6.79 -19.09 6.76
C GLN A 241 -5.88 -18.18 5.91
N VAL A 242 -6.42 -17.05 5.43
CA VAL A 242 -5.63 -16.04 4.72
C VAL A 242 -4.58 -15.44 5.65
N PHE A 243 -4.96 -15.05 6.87
CA PHE A 243 -4.05 -14.44 7.84
C PHE A 243 -3.01 -15.44 8.34
N ALA A 244 -3.40 -16.68 8.60
CA ALA A 244 -2.45 -17.73 8.96
C ALA A 244 -1.40 -17.95 7.86
N LYS A 245 -1.83 -17.94 6.59
CA LYS A 245 -0.91 -18.12 5.46
C LYS A 245 0.02 -16.94 5.25
N LEU A 246 -0.41 -15.70 5.52
CA LEU A 246 0.47 -14.52 5.50
C LEU A 246 1.55 -14.61 6.60
N GLU A 247 1.17 -15.01 7.81
CA GLU A 247 2.10 -15.18 8.93
C GLU A 247 3.09 -16.32 8.68
N GLU A 248 2.63 -17.47 8.21
CA GLU A 248 3.47 -18.62 7.84
C GLU A 248 4.57 -18.25 6.82
N ASN A 249 4.25 -17.33 5.90
CA ASN A 249 5.19 -16.85 4.89
C ASN A 249 6.01 -15.64 5.36
N GLY A 250 5.94 -15.27 6.66
CA GLY A 250 6.73 -14.18 7.25
C GLY A 250 6.34 -12.78 6.77
N VAL A 251 5.12 -12.61 6.23
CA VAL A 251 4.65 -11.31 5.72
C VAL A 251 4.40 -10.35 6.87
N CYS A 252 3.54 -10.73 7.83
CA CYS A 252 3.27 -10.00 9.07
C CYS A 252 2.54 -10.93 10.06
N SER A 253 2.45 -10.52 11.33
CA SER A 253 1.78 -11.34 12.35
C SER A 253 0.26 -11.35 12.18
N LYS A 254 -0.40 -12.44 12.60
CA LYS A 254 -1.86 -12.52 12.63
C LYS A 254 -2.48 -11.42 13.49
N ASP A 255 -1.87 -11.11 14.63
CA ASP A 255 -2.38 -10.08 15.55
C ASP A 255 -2.38 -8.69 14.89
N ASP A 256 -1.32 -8.36 14.12
CA ASP A 256 -1.27 -7.12 13.36
C ASP A 256 -2.32 -7.10 12.24
N LEU A 257 -2.57 -8.25 11.60
CA LEU A 257 -3.57 -8.39 10.54
C LEU A 257 -4.99 -8.20 11.08
N TYR A 258 -5.36 -8.83 12.20
CA TYR A 258 -6.66 -8.63 12.84
C TYR A 258 -6.83 -7.18 13.31
N THR A 259 -5.78 -6.60 13.89
CA THR A 259 -5.78 -5.19 14.31
C THR A 259 -5.98 -4.26 13.12
N ALA A 260 -5.30 -4.51 12.01
CA ALA A 260 -5.45 -3.71 10.80
C ALA A 260 -6.81 -3.94 10.14
N ALA A 261 -7.31 -5.18 10.09
CA ALA A 261 -8.64 -5.50 9.56
C ALA A 261 -9.74 -4.76 10.35
N ALA A 262 -9.64 -4.73 11.68
CA ALA A 262 -10.61 -4.04 12.52
C ALA A 262 -10.57 -2.52 12.35
N ASN A 263 -9.35 -1.90 12.32
CA ASN A 263 -9.20 -0.48 12.58
C ASN A 263 -8.71 0.35 11.39
N ALA A 264 -8.08 -0.27 10.37
CA ALA A 264 -7.59 0.50 9.23
C ALA A 264 -8.73 0.95 8.32
N GLU A 265 -8.64 2.18 7.82
CA GLU A 265 -9.59 2.70 6.83
C GLU A 265 -9.19 2.25 5.43
N PHE A 266 -10.13 1.64 4.72
CA PHE A 266 -10.00 1.24 3.32
C PHE A 266 -11.12 1.88 2.50
N SER A 267 -10.76 2.72 1.53
CA SER A 267 -11.71 3.52 0.74
C SER A 267 -12.13 2.77 -0.54
N TYR A 268 -12.93 1.70 -0.38
CA TYR A 268 -13.50 0.97 -1.51
C TYR A 268 -15.04 1.00 -1.45
N ALA A 269 -15.69 1.22 -2.59
CA ALA A 269 -17.16 1.29 -2.66
C ALA A 269 -17.87 0.02 -2.19
N PHE A 270 -17.27 -1.16 -2.38
CA PHE A 270 -17.83 -2.43 -1.91
C PHE A 270 -17.76 -2.60 -0.37
N LEU A 271 -17.04 -1.75 0.34
CA LEU A 271 -17.00 -1.70 1.80
C LEU A 271 -17.96 -0.64 2.37
N GLU A 272 -18.77 0.01 1.54
CA GLU A 272 -19.77 0.96 2.03
C GLU A 272 -20.72 0.26 3.01
N GLY A 273 -20.92 0.85 4.20
CA GLY A 273 -21.71 0.27 5.28
C GLY A 273 -21.02 -0.85 6.08
N VAL A 274 -19.74 -1.14 5.83
CA VAL A 274 -18.93 -2.05 6.64
C VAL A 274 -18.20 -1.26 7.72
N GLU A 275 -18.73 -1.31 8.94
CA GLU A 275 -18.19 -0.55 10.07
C GLU A 275 -16.83 -1.07 10.54
N THR A 276 -16.01 -0.18 11.09
CA THR A 276 -14.76 -0.54 11.78
C THR A 276 -15.01 -1.10 13.18
N GLY A 277 -14.03 -1.80 13.74
CA GLY A 277 -14.07 -2.37 15.08
C GLY A 277 -14.18 -3.90 15.11
N ASP A 278 -14.76 -4.52 14.09
CA ASP A 278 -14.82 -5.97 13.96
C ASP A 278 -13.62 -6.49 13.13
N PRO A 279 -12.78 -7.37 13.69
CA PRO A 279 -11.65 -7.97 12.95
C PRO A 279 -12.07 -8.83 11.76
N TYR A 280 -13.32 -9.33 11.74
CA TYR A 280 -13.87 -10.16 10.67
C TYR A 280 -14.64 -9.35 9.60
N ARG A 281 -14.72 -8.03 9.71
CA ARG A 281 -15.48 -7.19 8.78
C ARG A 281 -15.05 -7.31 7.31
N LEU A 282 -13.82 -7.77 7.06
CA LEU A 282 -13.26 -7.95 5.72
C LEU A 282 -13.42 -9.39 5.18
N GLU A 283 -14.12 -10.28 5.89
CA GLU A 283 -14.44 -11.61 5.38
C GLU A 283 -15.16 -11.52 4.04
N GLY A 284 -14.72 -12.32 3.07
CA GLY A 284 -15.25 -12.35 1.71
C GLY A 284 -14.64 -11.32 0.74
N PHE A 285 -13.89 -10.33 1.25
CA PHE A 285 -13.31 -9.26 0.42
C PHE A 285 -11.82 -9.46 0.13
N LEU A 286 -11.18 -10.46 0.71
CA LEU A 286 -9.77 -10.78 0.46
C LEU A 286 -9.65 -11.68 -0.77
N PHE A 287 -9.74 -11.08 -1.97
CA PHE A 287 -9.87 -11.80 -3.23
C PHE A 287 -8.78 -12.87 -3.41
N PRO A 288 -9.13 -14.15 -3.69
CA PRO A 288 -8.19 -15.24 -3.87
C PRO A 288 -7.39 -15.06 -5.17
N ASP A 289 -6.07 -15.08 -5.07
CA ASP A 289 -5.12 -14.98 -6.20
C ASP A 289 -3.71 -15.31 -5.72
N THR A 290 -2.74 -15.14 -6.58
CA THR A 290 -1.31 -15.23 -6.25
C THR A 290 -0.70 -13.84 -6.14
N TYR A 291 -0.12 -13.53 -4.99
CA TYR A 291 0.40 -12.21 -4.66
C TYR A 291 1.87 -12.25 -4.30
N TYR A 292 2.59 -11.17 -4.63
CA TYR A 292 3.94 -10.92 -4.10
C TYR A 292 3.84 -10.11 -2.80
N PHE A 293 4.47 -10.62 -1.73
CA PHE A 293 4.60 -9.94 -0.46
C PHE A 293 6.08 -9.79 -0.09
N TYR A 294 6.38 -8.86 0.82
CA TYR A 294 7.70 -8.77 1.45
C TYR A 294 7.61 -9.29 2.88
N GLN A 295 8.72 -9.82 3.38
CA GLN A 295 8.85 -10.15 4.79
C GLN A 295 8.77 -8.88 5.65
N GLY A 296 7.98 -8.91 6.71
CA GLY A 296 7.76 -7.75 7.59
C GLY A 296 6.94 -6.62 6.96
N MET A 297 6.10 -6.93 5.95
CA MET A 297 5.19 -5.96 5.34
C MET A 297 4.18 -5.44 6.36
N GLN A 298 3.82 -4.16 6.27
CA GLN A 298 2.77 -3.59 7.10
C GLN A 298 1.43 -4.30 6.83
N ALA A 299 0.73 -4.71 7.89
CA ALA A 299 -0.50 -5.52 7.79
C ALA A 299 -1.61 -4.85 6.95
N SER A 300 -1.83 -3.54 7.12
CA SER A 300 -2.80 -2.79 6.29
C SER A 300 -2.42 -2.79 4.80
N SER A 301 -1.13 -2.73 4.47
CA SER A 301 -0.65 -2.80 3.09
C SER A 301 -0.81 -4.21 2.52
N ALA A 302 -0.61 -5.26 3.32
CA ALA A 302 -0.84 -6.64 2.92
C ALA A 302 -2.33 -6.88 2.61
N ILE A 303 -3.23 -6.45 3.51
CA ILE A 303 -4.69 -6.52 3.31
C ILE A 303 -5.11 -5.74 2.06
N ASN A 304 -4.57 -4.53 1.88
CA ASN A 304 -4.92 -3.68 0.75
C ASN A 304 -4.61 -4.31 -0.63
N LYS A 305 -3.63 -5.21 -0.72
CA LYS A 305 -3.37 -5.95 -1.98
C LYS A 305 -4.57 -6.78 -2.42
N PHE A 306 -5.21 -7.48 -1.50
CA PHE A 306 -6.40 -8.28 -1.78
C PHE A 306 -7.60 -7.40 -2.16
N LEU A 307 -7.84 -6.33 -1.37
CA LEU A 307 -8.94 -5.41 -1.61
C LEU A 307 -8.78 -4.67 -2.95
N SER A 308 -7.57 -4.24 -3.27
CA SER A 308 -7.24 -3.60 -4.54
C SER A 308 -7.48 -4.57 -5.72
N ASN A 309 -7.08 -5.84 -5.59
CA ASN A 309 -7.31 -6.83 -6.64
C ASN A 309 -8.81 -7.07 -6.86
N LEU A 310 -9.60 -7.21 -5.79
CA LEU A 310 -11.06 -7.29 -5.89
C LEU A 310 -11.64 -6.06 -6.60
N HIS A 311 -11.19 -4.86 -6.21
CA HIS A 311 -11.64 -3.61 -6.82
C HIS A 311 -11.45 -3.58 -8.34
N TYR A 312 -10.28 -4.01 -8.83
CA TYR A 312 -10.00 -4.04 -10.28
C TYR A 312 -10.81 -5.10 -11.05
N ARG A 313 -11.32 -6.11 -10.36
CA ARG A 313 -12.12 -7.18 -10.97
C ARG A 313 -13.61 -6.87 -11.00
N ILE A 314 -14.10 -6.05 -10.07
CA ILE A 314 -15.50 -5.62 -10.04
C ILE A 314 -15.71 -4.60 -11.16
N THR A 315 -16.64 -4.93 -12.09
CA THR A 315 -16.98 -4.07 -13.21
C THR A 315 -18.24 -3.24 -12.94
N ASP A 316 -18.42 -2.15 -13.70
CA ASP A 316 -19.66 -1.35 -13.64
C ASP A 316 -20.90 -2.18 -13.94
N GLU A 317 -20.78 -3.21 -14.81
CA GLU A 317 -21.87 -4.12 -15.11
C GLU A 317 -22.29 -4.95 -13.87
N MET A 318 -21.31 -5.41 -13.06
CA MET A 318 -21.58 -6.13 -11.82
C MET A 318 -22.32 -5.26 -10.81
N TRP A 319 -21.94 -3.98 -10.70
CA TRP A 319 -22.65 -3.01 -9.86
C TRP A 319 -24.09 -2.80 -10.33
N GLN A 320 -24.32 -2.65 -11.64
CA GLN A 320 -25.66 -2.50 -12.21
C GLN A 320 -26.52 -3.73 -11.97
N LYS A 321 -25.96 -4.93 -12.09
CA LYS A 321 -26.68 -6.19 -11.80
C LYS A 321 -27.06 -6.30 -10.33
N ALA A 322 -26.13 -6.02 -9.42
CA ALA A 322 -26.43 -6.01 -7.98
C ALA A 322 -27.56 -5.04 -7.65
N GLN A 323 -27.53 -3.83 -8.23
CA GLN A 323 -28.59 -2.83 -8.06
C GLN A 323 -29.92 -3.30 -8.65
N ALA A 324 -29.93 -3.93 -9.83
CA ALA A 324 -31.14 -4.47 -10.46
C ALA A 324 -31.77 -5.61 -9.63
N MET A 325 -30.94 -6.36 -8.91
CA MET A 325 -31.39 -7.39 -7.96
C MET A 325 -31.76 -6.81 -6.58
N ASN A 326 -31.63 -5.51 -6.38
CA ASN A 326 -31.83 -4.80 -5.10
C ASN A 326 -30.95 -5.36 -3.97
N LEU A 327 -29.68 -5.69 -4.30
CA LEU A 327 -28.68 -6.22 -3.38
C LEU A 327 -27.55 -5.20 -3.17
N THR A 328 -27.05 -5.08 -1.94
CA THR A 328 -25.76 -4.47 -1.67
C THR A 328 -24.65 -5.38 -2.19
N PHE A 329 -23.47 -4.80 -2.50
CA PHE A 329 -22.36 -5.63 -2.96
C PHE A 329 -21.88 -6.63 -1.88
N ARG A 330 -22.00 -6.27 -0.59
CA ARG A 330 -21.77 -7.18 0.53
C ARG A 330 -22.69 -8.40 0.48
N GLN A 331 -23.97 -8.22 0.16
CA GLN A 331 -24.92 -9.33 0.01
C GLN A 331 -24.57 -10.22 -1.20
N VAL A 332 -24.11 -9.61 -2.30
CA VAL A 332 -23.61 -10.37 -3.47
C VAL A 332 -22.41 -11.25 -3.07
N ILE A 333 -21.44 -10.69 -2.36
CA ILE A 333 -20.29 -11.47 -1.88
C ILE A 333 -20.71 -12.53 -0.86
N THR A 334 -21.70 -12.24 -0.01
CA THR A 334 -22.27 -13.24 0.91
C THR A 334 -22.85 -14.43 0.13
N VAL A 335 -23.71 -14.19 -0.85
CA VAL A 335 -24.26 -15.27 -1.70
C VAL A 335 -23.14 -16.00 -2.44
N ALA A 336 -22.17 -15.26 -3.01
CA ALA A 336 -21.03 -15.86 -3.69
C ALA A 336 -20.21 -16.77 -2.77
N SER A 337 -20.02 -16.39 -1.50
CA SER A 337 -19.31 -17.22 -0.53
C SER A 337 -20.07 -18.52 -0.17
N LEU A 338 -21.41 -18.48 -0.15
CA LEU A 338 -22.23 -19.67 -0.01
C LEU A 338 -22.06 -20.59 -1.22
N ILE A 339 -22.21 -20.04 -2.44
CA ILE A 339 -22.01 -20.78 -3.69
C ILE A 339 -20.63 -21.43 -3.73
N GLU A 340 -19.58 -20.69 -3.34
CA GLU A 340 -18.19 -21.16 -3.33
C GLU A 340 -18.00 -22.41 -2.45
N ARG A 341 -18.71 -22.46 -1.33
CA ARG A 341 -18.60 -23.57 -0.37
C ARG A 341 -19.51 -24.76 -0.68
N GLU A 342 -20.51 -24.57 -1.55
CA GLU A 342 -21.49 -25.61 -1.91
C GLU A 342 -21.22 -26.25 -3.27
N ALA A 343 -20.64 -25.51 -4.22
CA ALA A 343 -20.46 -26.00 -5.59
C ALA A 343 -19.37 -27.07 -5.67
N ALA A 344 -19.71 -28.23 -6.22
CA ALA A 344 -18.74 -29.27 -6.52
C ALA A 344 -17.92 -28.93 -7.79
N ASN A 345 -18.51 -28.21 -8.73
CA ASN A 345 -17.84 -27.74 -9.94
C ASN A 345 -18.43 -26.41 -10.46
N ASP A 346 -17.76 -25.81 -11.45
CA ASP A 346 -18.13 -24.48 -11.95
C ASP A 346 -19.50 -24.43 -12.65
N ALA A 347 -19.95 -25.53 -13.27
CA ALA A 347 -21.19 -25.55 -14.04
C ALA A 347 -22.44 -25.46 -13.14
N GLU A 348 -22.31 -25.81 -11.87
CA GLU A 348 -23.42 -25.85 -10.90
C GLU A 348 -23.66 -24.54 -10.18
N ARG A 349 -22.66 -23.61 -10.20
CA ARG A 349 -22.68 -22.38 -9.42
C ARG A 349 -23.91 -21.51 -9.69
N ALA A 350 -24.34 -21.39 -10.95
CA ALA A 350 -25.49 -20.57 -11.31
C ALA A 350 -26.84 -21.25 -10.88
N THR A 351 -26.91 -22.58 -10.90
CA THR A 351 -28.07 -23.34 -10.43
C THR A 351 -28.15 -23.30 -8.89
N ILE A 352 -27.05 -23.45 -8.18
CA ILE A 352 -27.00 -23.26 -6.71
C ILE A 352 -27.41 -21.83 -6.32
N ALA A 353 -26.96 -20.81 -7.06
CA ALA A 353 -27.43 -19.44 -6.87
C ALA A 353 -28.96 -19.34 -6.99
N SER A 354 -29.53 -20.00 -8.00
CA SER A 354 -31.00 -20.07 -8.19
C SER A 354 -31.70 -20.67 -6.98
N VAL A 355 -31.21 -21.78 -6.42
CA VAL A 355 -31.79 -22.40 -5.22
C VAL A 355 -31.72 -21.45 -4.03
N ILE A 356 -30.60 -20.79 -3.80
CA ILE A 356 -30.43 -19.81 -2.70
C ILE A 356 -31.45 -18.69 -2.84
N TYR A 357 -31.59 -18.08 -4.02
CA TYR A 357 -32.56 -17.00 -4.23
C TYR A 357 -34.01 -17.48 -4.18
N ASN A 358 -34.30 -18.66 -4.68
CA ASN A 358 -35.64 -19.24 -4.58
C ASN A 358 -36.06 -19.43 -3.12
N ARG A 359 -35.17 -19.96 -2.27
CA ARG A 359 -35.43 -20.10 -0.83
C ARG A 359 -35.62 -18.74 -0.16
N LEU A 360 -34.75 -17.77 -0.44
CA LEU A 360 -34.84 -16.42 0.12
C LEU A 360 -36.17 -15.75 -0.26
N ASN A 361 -36.60 -15.88 -1.51
CA ASN A 361 -37.82 -15.25 -2.02
C ASN A 361 -39.09 -15.78 -1.34
N VAL A 362 -39.11 -17.03 -0.89
CA VAL A 362 -40.25 -17.64 -0.18
C VAL A 362 -40.08 -17.69 1.34
N GLY A 363 -39.00 -17.10 1.86
CA GLY A 363 -38.69 -17.10 3.30
C GLY A 363 -38.32 -18.47 3.85
N MET A 364 -37.80 -19.38 3.01
CA MET A 364 -37.33 -20.70 3.41
C MET A 364 -35.90 -20.58 4.00
N PRO A 365 -35.58 -21.25 5.13
CA PRO A 365 -34.21 -21.31 5.65
C PRO A 365 -33.26 -21.88 4.61
N LEU A 366 -32.01 -21.34 4.55
CA LEU A 366 -31.02 -21.79 3.57
C LEU A 366 -30.46 -23.18 3.90
N GLN A 367 -30.33 -23.54 5.17
CA GLN A 367 -29.91 -24.85 5.66
C GLN A 367 -28.62 -25.37 4.98
N LEU A 368 -27.61 -24.57 5.03
CA LEU A 368 -26.31 -24.85 4.43
C LEU A 368 -25.29 -25.21 5.54
N ASP A 369 -24.74 -26.42 5.50
CA ASP A 369 -23.78 -26.93 6.48
C ASP A 369 -22.55 -26.03 6.56
N SER A 370 -22.10 -25.51 5.43
CA SER A 370 -20.97 -24.61 5.31
C SER A 370 -21.08 -23.37 6.21
N THR A 371 -22.29 -22.90 6.49
CA THR A 371 -22.55 -21.76 7.37
C THR A 371 -22.37 -22.11 8.84
N VAL A 372 -22.71 -23.34 9.23
CA VAL A 372 -22.52 -23.86 10.59
C VAL A 372 -21.02 -24.15 10.83
N VAL A 373 -20.34 -24.74 9.83
CA VAL A 373 -18.87 -24.92 9.86
C VAL A 373 -18.17 -23.59 10.07
N TYR A 374 -18.59 -22.52 9.39
CA TYR A 374 -18.03 -21.19 9.60
C TYR A 374 -18.34 -20.64 11.00
N ALA A 375 -19.54 -20.86 11.50
CA ALA A 375 -19.91 -20.45 12.87
C ALA A 375 -19.02 -21.12 13.94
N LEU A 376 -18.54 -22.32 13.66
CA LEU A 376 -17.71 -23.16 14.56
C LEU A 376 -16.21 -23.04 14.29
N ARG A 377 -15.75 -22.14 13.38
CA ARG A 377 -14.36 -22.03 12.94
C ARG A 377 -13.35 -21.91 14.09
N ASP A 378 -13.75 -21.31 15.20
CA ASP A 378 -12.88 -21.09 16.37
C ASP A 378 -12.84 -22.30 17.33
N THR A 379 -13.71 -23.28 17.13
CA THR A 379 -13.82 -24.46 18.01
C THR A 379 -12.93 -25.62 17.56
N GLY A 380 -12.51 -25.61 16.28
CA GLY A 380 -11.78 -26.72 15.65
C GLY A 380 -12.66 -27.95 15.34
N GLU A 381 -13.98 -27.85 15.50
CA GLU A 381 -14.90 -28.91 15.13
C GLU A 381 -14.99 -29.04 13.60
N THR A 382 -14.78 -30.24 13.12
CA THR A 382 -14.77 -30.55 11.67
C THR A 382 -15.88 -31.52 11.25
N THR A 383 -16.51 -32.19 12.21
CA THR A 383 -17.55 -33.19 11.95
C THR A 383 -18.92 -32.59 12.25
N MET A 384 -19.76 -32.52 11.24
CA MET A 384 -21.13 -32.04 11.41
C MET A 384 -22.05 -33.17 11.92
N SER A 385 -22.72 -32.92 13.07
CA SER A 385 -23.79 -33.78 13.58
C SER A 385 -25.08 -32.98 13.70
N VAL A 386 -26.21 -33.68 13.73
CA VAL A 386 -27.52 -33.05 13.90
C VAL A 386 -27.58 -32.26 15.22
N GLU A 387 -26.99 -32.82 16.30
CA GLU A 387 -26.91 -32.15 17.61
C GLU A 387 -26.11 -30.86 17.53
N LEU A 388 -25.00 -30.87 16.78
CA LEU A 388 -24.14 -29.71 16.63
C LEU A 388 -24.85 -28.60 15.83
N ILE A 389 -25.52 -28.97 14.73
CA ILE A 389 -26.35 -28.04 13.93
C ILE A 389 -27.41 -27.37 14.81
N GLN A 390 -28.12 -28.16 15.63
CA GLN A 390 -29.20 -27.66 16.48
C GLN A 390 -28.72 -26.86 17.69
N SER A 391 -27.54 -27.16 18.22
CA SER A 391 -26.96 -26.50 19.41
C SER A 391 -26.14 -25.26 19.11
N THR A 392 -25.73 -25.04 17.86
CA THR A 392 -24.94 -23.89 17.47
C THR A 392 -25.79 -22.63 17.32
N ASP A 393 -25.95 -21.89 18.42
CA ASP A 393 -26.66 -20.60 18.43
C ASP A 393 -25.77 -19.48 17.89
N SER A 394 -25.79 -19.31 16.56
CA SER A 394 -25.03 -18.29 15.84
C SER A 394 -25.89 -17.69 14.74
N PRO A 395 -25.84 -16.35 14.51
CA PRO A 395 -26.51 -15.72 13.37
C PRO A 395 -26.08 -16.26 12.00
N TYR A 396 -24.93 -16.95 11.95
CA TYR A 396 -24.47 -17.65 10.74
C TYR A 396 -25.16 -19.00 10.53
N ASN A 397 -25.80 -19.57 11.54
CA ASN A 397 -26.47 -20.87 11.41
C ASN A 397 -27.78 -20.74 10.61
N THR A 398 -27.72 -21.02 9.32
CA THR A 398 -28.88 -20.89 8.41
C THR A 398 -29.93 -21.99 8.56
N TYR A 399 -29.76 -22.91 9.49
CA TYR A 399 -30.83 -23.83 9.94
C TYR A 399 -31.76 -23.18 10.95
N LEU A 400 -31.20 -22.33 11.84
CA LEU A 400 -31.93 -21.65 12.90
C LEU A 400 -32.41 -20.26 12.50
N TYR A 401 -31.62 -19.55 11.69
CA TYR A 401 -31.87 -18.17 11.29
C TYR A 401 -32.23 -18.09 9.81
N GLN A 402 -33.37 -17.49 9.49
CA GLN A 402 -33.84 -17.28 8.12
C GLN A 402 -33.10 -16.13 7.44
N GLY A 403 -32.99 -16.20 6.12
CA GLY A 403 -32.36 -15.16 5.32
C GLY A 403 -30.86 -15.40 5.08
N LEU A 404 -30.19 -14.38 4.61
CA LEU A 404 -28.73 -14.41 4.46
C LEU A 404 -28.06 -14.32 5.82
N PRO A 405 -26.92 -15.00 6.03
CA PRO A 405 -26.10 -14.79 7.21
C PRO A 405 -25.59 -13.33 7.26
N PRO A 406 -25.07 -12.84 8.42
CA PRO A 406 -24.63 -11.45 8.61
C PRO A 406 -23.55 -11.00 7.63
N GLY A 407 -22.81 -11.93 7.06
CA GLY A 407 -21.73 -11.67 6.10
C GLY A 407 -21.25 -12.91 5.39
N PRO A 408 -20.22 -12.78 4.54
CA PRO A 408 -19.59 -13.90 3.86
C PRO A 408 -19.00 -14.94 4.83
N ILE A 409 -18.85 -16.17 4.37
CA ILE A 409 -18.26 -17.29 5.12
C ILE A 409 -16.89 -17.73 4.57
N CYS A 410 -16.47 -17.16 3.46
CA CYS A 410 -15.16 -17.35 2.85
C CYS A 410 -14.91 -16.26 1.79
N ASN A 411 -13.72 -16.22 1.24
CA ASN A 411 -13.36 -15.35 0.12
C ASN A 411 -13.65 -16.10 -1.20
N PRO A 412 -14.70 -15.70 -1.94
CA PRO A 412 -15.11 -16.41 -3.15
C PRO A 412 -14.25 -16.06 -4.36
N GLY A 413 -14.15 -16.98 -5.31
CA GLY A 413 -13.60 -16.73 -6.63
C GLY A 413 -14.56 -15.94 -7.52
N MET A 414 -14.01 -15.46 -8.66
CA MET A 414 -14.81 -14.64 -9.59
C MET A 414 -16.03 -15.39 -10.15
N LYS A 415 -15.91 -16.68 -10.41
CA LYS A 415 -17.01 -17.50 -10.94
C LYS A 415 -18.22 -17.56 -9.99
N SER A 416 -17.99 -17.62 -8.69
CA SER A 416 -19.05 -17.56 -7.69
C SER A 416 -19.68 -16.18 -7.59
N ILE A 417 -18.90 -15.11 -7.74
CA ILE A 417 -19.40 -13.73 -7.78
C ILE A 417 -20.27 -13.52 -9.03
N GLU A 418 -19.82 -14.02 -10.18
CA GLU A 418 -20.56 -13.97 -11.43
C GLU A 418 -21.86 -14.79 -11.35
N ALA A 419 -21.84 -15.98 -10.75
CA ALA A 419 -23.01 -16.82 -10.53
C ALA A 419 -24.04 -16.16 -9.59
N ALA A 420 -23.58 -15.51 -8.52
CA ALA A 420 -24.44 -14.75 -7.62
C ALA A 420 -25.16 -13.59 -8.34
N LEU A 421 -24.53 -12.98 -9.34
CA LEU A 421 -25.09 -11.90 -10.15
C LEU A 421 -25.86 -12.38 -11.40
N ASN A 422 -25.77 -13.66 -11.75
CA ASN A 422 -26.43 -14.25 -12.91
C ASN A 422 -26.99 -15.64 -12.55
N PRO A 423 -27.92 -15.72 -11.57
CA PRO A 423 -28.53 -17.00 -11.20
C PRO A 423 -29.29 -17.58 -12.38
N GLU A 424 -29.24 -18.89 -12.52
CA GLU A 424 -30.11 -19.58 -13.45
C GLU A 424 -31.60 -19.44 -13.04
N GLN A 425 -32.47 -19.40 -14.01
CA GLN A 425 -33.93 -19.30 -13.74
C GLN A 425 -34.51 -20.70 -13.62
N THR A 426 -34.61 -21.21 -12.40
CA THR A 426 -35.14 -22.53 -12.11
C THR A 426 -36.24 -22.46 -11.04
N ASN A 427 -36.89 -23.59 -10.79
CA ASN A 427 -37.81 -23.78 -9.67
C ASN A 427 -37.28 -24.79 -8.65
N TYR A 428 -35.97 -24.96 -8.57
CA TYR A 428 -35.33 -25.84 -7.59
C TYR A 428 -35.26 -25.16 -6.22
N TYR A 429 -35.50 -25.97 -5.18
CA TYR A 429 -35.37 -25.57 -3.77
C TYR A 429 -34.43 -26.47 -2.98
N TYR A 430 -33.99 -27.60 -3.55
CA TYR A 430 -33.14 -28.59 -2.89
C TYR A 430 -32.03 -29.03 -3.84
N PHE A 431 -30.89 -29.38 -3.27
CA PHE A 431 -29.81 -30.03 -3.98
C PHE A 431 -29.06 -30.99 -3.05
N ALA A 432 -28.45 -32.02 -3.60
CA ALA A 432 -27.59 -32.95 -2.88
C ALA A 432 -26.47 -33.45 -3.77
N LEU A 433 -25.33 -33.76 -3.17
CA LEU A 433 -24.17 -34.29 -3.89
C LEU A 433 -24.43 -35.73 -4.31
N ASN A 434 -24.30 -36.01 -5.60
CA ASN A 434 -24.27 -37.38 -6.11
C ASN A 434 -22.87 -37.97 -5.87
N MET A 435 -22.77 -38.98 -5.03
CA MET A 435 -21.52 -39.58 -4.61
C MET A 435 -20.80 -40.35 -5.71
N GLU A 436 -21.55 -40.79 -6.73
CA GLU A 436 -21.00 -41.50 -7.90
C GLU A 436 -20.42 -40.53 -8.93
N THR A 437 -21.19 -39.50 -9.31
CA THR A 437 -20.84 -38.52 -10.37
C THR A 437 -19.98 -37.37 -9.83
N LYS A 438 -19.97 -37.15 -8.50
CA LYS A 438 -19.32 -36.00 -7.82
C LYS A 438 -19.86 -34.66 -8.31
N SER A 439 -21.15 -34.62 -8.68
CA SER A 439 -21.90 -33.44 -9.10
C SER A 439 -23.17 -33.25 -8.28
N MET A 440 -23.69 -32.02 -8.24
CA MET A 440 -24.96 -31.74 -7.54
C MET A 440 -26.16 -32.16 -8.39
N GLU A 441 -27.11 -32.80 -7.73
CA GLU A 441 -28.48 -33.05 -8.27
C GLU A 441 -29.45 -32.07 -7.64
N PHE A 442 -30.40 -31.55 -8.46
CA PHE A 442 -31.30 -30.47 -8.06
C PHE A 442 -32.75 -30.92 -8.07
N PHE A 443 -33.53 -30.54 -7.03
CA PHE A 443 -34.89 -31.01 -6.83
C PHE A 443 -35.83 -29.85 -6.51
N THR A 444 -37.10 -30.04 -6.93
CA THR A 444 -38.18 -29.08 -6.70
C THR A 444 -38.87 -29.33 -5.36
N THR A 445 -38.98 -30.59 -4.92
CA THR A 445 -39.69 -30.98 -3.69
C THR A 445 -38.78 -31.70 -2.71
N LEU A 446 -39.15 -31.64 -1.41
CA LEU A 446 -38.44 -32.33 -0.35
C LEU A 446 -38.45 -33.85 -0.55
N GLU A 447 -39.59 -34.41 -0.99
CA GLU A 447 -39.71 -35.86 -1.20
C GLU A 447 -38.75 -36.38 -2.26
N GLN A 448 -38.55 -35.61 -3.35
CA GLN A 448 -37.58 -35.97 -4.39
C GLN A 448 -36.15 -35.95 -3.84
N HIS A 449 -35.82 -34.93 -3.06
CA HIS A 449 -34.52 -34.78 -2.43
C HIS A 449 -34.23 -35.93 -1.45
N GLU A 450 -35.17 -36.20 -0.51
CA GLU A 450 -35.03 -37.28 0.48
C GLU A 450 -34.94 -38.67 -0.19
N ALA A 451 -35.73 -38.90 -1.23
CA ALA A 451 -35.67 -40.15 -2.01
C ALA A 451 -34.32 -40.34 -2.68
N PHE A 452 -33.71 -39.25 -3.17
CA PHE A 452 -32.37 -39.28 -3.76
C PHE A 452 -31.30 -39.51 -2.68
N VAL A 453 -31.33 -38.72 -1.59
CA VAL A 453 -30.36 -38.81 -0.47
C VAL A 453 -30.32 -40.23 0.10
N ALA A 454 -31.50 -40.90 0.20
CA ALA A 454 -31.58 -42.28 0.67
C ALA A 454 -30.87 -43.32 -0.23
N THR A 455 -30.54 -42.95 -1.47
CA THR A 455 -29.77 -43.79 -2.41
C THR A 455 -28.27 -43.58 -2.32
N GLN A 456 -27.82 -42.51 -1.63
CA GLN A 456 -26.44 -42.11 -1.55
C GLN A 456 -25.77 -42.65 -0.26
N ASP A 457 -24.49 -42.97 -0.32
CA ASP A 457 -23.67 -43.32 0.84
C ASP A 457 -22.74 -42.15 1.15
N TYR A 458 -23.11 -41.33 2.13
CA TYR A 458 -22.30 -40.16 2.55
C TYR A 458 -21.26 -40.50 3.64
N GLY A 459 -21.15 -41.77 4.07
CA GLY A 459 -20.20 -42.25 5.07
C GLY A 459 -20.70 -42.29 6.50
#